data_093d5fa0941f93da4e7d501312fc0a27
#
_entry.id   093d5fa0941f93da4e7d501312fc0a27
#
_cell.length_a   1.000
_cell.length_b   1.000
_cell.length_c   1.000
_cell.angle_alpha   90.00
_cell.angle_beta   90.00
_cell.angle_gamma   90.00
#
_symmetry.space_group_name_H-M   'P 1'
#
loop_
_entity.id
_entity.type
_entity.pdbx_description
1 polymer ?
#
loop_
_entity_poly.entity_id
_entity_poly.type
_entity_poly.pdbx_seq_one_letter_code
_entity_poly.pdbx_strand_id
1 'polypeptide(L)'
;YTLDDPDVATRREVQYFEMFGHRAIWASGWKAVTRHEPGAEYDEEVWELFHLDADISETNDLAAVEPERLSAMVDLWWAEAERHGVLPLDDRTVELFRDATRPGSPHANRTYRYRTPVSHLPSGSSAGLGNRSFAIEARVQRTAGAEGVLVATGSANVGLSLFVQDDRLVFD
;
A
#
# COMPACT_ATOMS: atom_id res chain seq x y z
N TYR A 1 -8.52 -20.83 5.19
CA TYR A 1 -9.56 -21.63 5.86
C TYR A 1 -10.96 -21.03 5.69
N THR A 2 -11.09 -19.72 5.69
CA THR A 2 -12.37 -19.02 5.48
C THR A 2 -12.81 -18.97 4.00
N LEU A 3 -11.92 -19.26 3.05
CA LEU A 3 -12.24 -19.33 1.62
C LEU A 3 -12.99 -20.61 1.26
N ASP A 4 -12.77 -21.68 2.02
CA ASP A 4 -13.38 -22.98 1.76
C ASP A 4 -14.72 -23.17 2.51
N ASP A 5 -14.92 -22.41 3.59
CA ASP A 5 -16.13 -22.46 4.42
C ASP A 5 -16.42 -21.05 4.99
N PRO A 6 -17.47 -20.38 4.48
CA PRO A 6 -17.82 -19.03 4.93
C PRO A 6 -18.37 -18.98 6.37
N ASP A 7 -18.84 -20.09 6.90
CA ASP A 7 -19.42 -20.15 8.24
C ASP A 7 -18.38 -20.49 9.33
N VAL A 8 -17.14 -20.76 8.94
CA VAL A 8 -16.09 -21.05 9.91
C VAL A 8 -15.72 -19.79 10.70
N ALA A 9 -15.69 -19.91 12.02
CA ALA A 9 -15.32 -18.82 12.90
C ALA A 9 -13.90 -18.30 12.60
N THR A 10 -13.73 -16.99 12.57
CA THR A 10 -12.40 -16.40 12.45
C THR A 10 -11.52 -16.77 13.64
N ARG A 11 -10.24 -17.01 13.35
CA ARG A 11 -9.22 -17.22 14.40
C ARG A 11 -8.62 -15.90 14.89
N ARG A 12 -9.00 -14.78 14.24
CA ARG A 12 -8.55 -13.46 14.62
C ARG A 12 -9.45 -12.92 15.72
N GLU A 13 -8.87 -12.57 16.83
CA GLU A 13 -9.58 -12.04 17.99
C GLU A 13 -9.47 -10.52 18.06
N VAL A 14 -8.37 -9.96 17.56
CA VAL A 14 -8.08 -8.52 17.57
C VAL A 14 -7.49 -8.10 16.23
N GLN A 15 -7.90 -6.93 15.74
CA GLN A 15 -7.31 -6.28 14.59
C GLN A 15 -7.25 -4.78 14.80
N TYR A 16 -6.04 -4.22 14.85
CA TYR A 16 -5.85 -2.77 14.80
C TYR A 16 -5.75 -2.28 13.35
N PHE A 17 -6.10 -1.03 13.16
CA PHE A 17 -5.93 -0.29 11.91
C PHE A 17 -5.31 1.06 12.22
N GLU A 18 -4.43 1.51 11.34
CA GLU A 18 -3.84 2.84 11.37
C GLU A 18 -3.58 3.29 9.93
N MET A 19 -3.91 4.53 9.62
CA MET A 19 -3.56 5.17 8.37
C MET A 19 -3.57 6.70 8.53
N PHE A 20 -2.39 7.31 8.49
CA PHE A 20 -2.20 8.76 8.62
C PHE A 20 -2.83 9.37 9.89
N GLY A 21 -2.71 8.67 11.00
CA GLY A 21 -3.30 9.07 12.28
C GLY A 21 -4.73 8.59 12.50
N HIS A 22 -5.50 8.26 11.46
CA HIS A 22 -6.82 7.62 11.63
C HIS A 22 -6.63 6.25 12.24
N ARG A 23 -7.37 5.94 13.29
CA ARG A 23 -7.17 4.74 14.09
C ARG A 23 -8.47 3.98 14.29
N ALA A 24 -8.38 2.67 14.28
CA ALA A 24 -9.48 1.81 14.67
C ALA A 24 -8.96 0.51 15.27
N ILE A 25 -9.77 -0.11 16.11
CA ILE A 25 -9.56 -1.44 16.65
C ILE A 25 -10.85 -2.24 16.60
N TRP A 26 -10.74 -3.46 16.15
CA TRP A 26 -11.80 -4.44 16.21
C TRP A 26 -11.40 -5.54 17.20
N ALA A 27 -12.30 -5.89 18.08
CA ALA A 27 -12.16 -7.01 19.00
C ALA A 27 -13.53 -7.63 19.33
N SER A 28 -13.67 -8.94 19.14
CA SER A 28 -14.85 -9.70 19.56
C SER A 28 -16.19 -9.07 19.14
N GLY A 29 -16.31 -8.67 17.88
CA GLY A 29 -17.54 -8.08 17.34
C GLY A 29 -17.72 -6.59 17.62
N TRP A 30 -16.83 -5.96 18.39
CA TRP A 30 -16.84 -4.52 18.66
C TRP A 30 -15.78 -3.80 17.86
N LYS A 31 -16.05 -2.54 17.52
CA LYS A 31 -15.11 -1.65 16.86
C LYS A 31 -15.08 -0.30 17.53
N ALA A 32 -13.90 0.16 17.93
CA ALA A 32 -13.67 1.55 18.28
C ALA A 32 -12.92 2.23 17.13
N VAL A 33 -13.27 3.45 16.78
CA VAL A 33 -12.70 4.21 15.68
C VAL A 33 -12.58 5.68 16.02
N THR A 34 -11.50 6.31 15.57
CA THR A 34 -11.34 7.77 15.61
C THR A 34 -10.79 8.29 14.30
N ARG A 35 -11.23 9.49 13.97
CA ARG A 35 -10.74 10.24 12.82
C ARG A 35 -9.72 11.27 13.30
N HIS A 36 -8.55 11.24 12.71
CA HIS A 36 -7.50 12.21 12.96
C HIS A 36 -7.67 13.45 12.07
N GLU A 37 -7.51 14.62 12.66
CA GLU A 37 -7.35 15.87 11.92
C GLU A 37 -5.86 16.23 11.88
N PRO A 38 -5.26 16.48 10.69
CA PRO A 38 -3.84 16.70 10.55
C PRO A 38 -3.31 17.79 11.47
N GLY A 39 -2.31 17.45 12.29
CA GLY A 39 -1.70 18.35 13.28
C GLY A 39 -2.45 18.45 14.60
N ALA A 40 -3.52 17.69 14.82
CA ALA A 40 -4.18 17.60 16.12
C ALA A 40 -3.38 16.70 17.09
N GLU A 41 -3.61 16.87 18.38
CA GLU A 41 -3.05 15.99 19.40
C GLU A 41 -3.84 14.69 19.46
N TYR A 42 -3.15 13.56 19.42
CA TYR A 42 -3.76 12.23 19.33
C TYR A 42 -4.57 11.82 20.57
N ASP A 43 -4.30 12.37 21.72
CA ASP A 43 -4.96 12.08 23.01
C ASP A 43 -6.24 12.90 23.24
N GLU A 44 -6.45 13.96 22.45
CA GLU A 44 -7.66 14.79 22.51
C GLU A 44 -8.77 14.33 21.56
N GLU A 45 -8.53 13.28 20.80
CA GLU A 45 -9.46 12.83 19.77
C GLU A 45 -10.67 12.08 20.34
N VAL A 46 -11.82 12.33 19.74
CA VAL A 46 -13.08 11.66 20.09
C VAL A 46 -13.14 10.31 19.38
N TRP A 47 -13.39 9.26 20.15
CA TRP A 47 -13.60 7.93 19.65
C TRP A 47 -15.09 7.57 19.63
N GLU A 48 -15.50 6.86 18.59
CA GLU A 48 -16.82 6.26 18.44
C GLU A 48 -16.71 4.74 18.70
N LEU A 49 -17.82 4.15 19.18
CA LEU A 49 -17.87 2.72 19.49
C LEU A 49 -19.08 2.05 18.83
N PHE A 50 -18.83 0.97 18.13
CA PHE A 50 -19.86 0.22 17.41
C PHE A 50 -19.84 -1.26 17.78
N HIS A 51 -21.03 -1.90 17.82
CA HIS A 51 -21.20 -3.33 17.97
C HIS A 51 -21.55 -3.94 16.61
N LEU A 52 -20.55 -4.40 15.87
CA LEU A 52 -20.68 -4.81 14.46
C LEU A 52 -21.58 -6.03 14.26
N ASP A 53 -21.68 -6.94 15.25
CA ASP A 53 -22.59 -8.10 15.15
C ASP A 53 -24.06 -7.68 15.16
N ALA A 54 -24.39 -6.53 15.75
CA ALA A 54 -25.73 -5.98 15.80
C ALA A 54 -25.95 -4.83 14.80
N ASP A 55 -24.90 -4.09 14.45
CA ASP A 55 -24.93 -2.91 13.60
C ASP A 55 -23.68 -2.89 12.69
N ILE A 56 -23.71 -3.70 11.64
CA ILE A 56 -22.62 -3.75 10.66
C ILE A 56 -22.43 -2.44 9.88
N SER A 57 -23.46 -1.57 9.87
CA SER A 57 -23.45 -0.30 9.16
C SER A 57 -22.90 0.86 9.98
N GLU A 58 -22.53 0.61 11.25
CA GLU A 58 -21.94 1.62 12.14
C GLU A 58 -22.81 2.88 12.25
N THR A 59 -24.13 2.71 12.42
CA THR A 59 -25.12 3.79 12.47
C THR A 59 -25.43 4.27 13.88
N ASN A 60 -25.12 3.46 14.89
CA ASN A 60 -25.44 3.74 16.28
C ASN A 60 -24.15 3.76 17.14
N ASP A 61 -23.66 4.96 17.42
CA ASP A 61 -22.49 5.14 18.29
C ASP A 61 -22.88 4.85 19.75
N LEU A 62 -22.17 3.90 20.35
CA LEU A 62 -22.37 3.43 21.71
C LEU A 62 -21.34 4.01 22.71
N ALA A 63 -20.49 4.94 22.29
CA ALA A 63 -19.42 5.50 23.11
C ALA A 63 -19.93 6.08 24.45
N ALA A 64 -21.06 6.80 24.40
CA ALA A 64 -21.68 7.39 25.61
C ALA A 64 -22.41 6.36 26.49
N VAL A 65 -22.81 5.21 25.93
CA VAL A 65 -23.56 4.16 26.64
C VAL A 65 -22.62 3.11 27.27
N GLU A 66 -21.50 2.85 26.61
CA GLU A 66 -20.51 1.84 26.96
C GLU A 66 -19.10 2.47 27.18
N PRO A 67 -18.94 3.50 28.03
CA PRO A 67 -17.68 4.24 28.15
C PRO A 67 -16.52 3.39 28.66
N GLU A 68 -16.78 2.41 29.53
CA GLU A 68 -15.74 1.51 30.05
C GLU A 68 -15.21 0.58 28.94
N ARG A 69 -16.09 0.11 28.06
CA ARG A 69 -15.73 -0.69 26.90
C ARG A 69 -14.91 0.14 25.91
N LEU A 70 -15.34 1.35 25.63
CA LEU A 70 -14.60 2.27 24.78
C LEU A 70 -13.17 2.47 25.31
N SER A 71 -13.04 2.79 26.59
CA SER A 71 -11.72 2.97 27.21
C SER A 71 -10.83 1.74 27.06
N ALA A 72 -11.37 0.55 27.35
CA ALA A 72 -10.63 -0.70 27.20
C ALA A 72 -10.19 -0.97 25.77
N MET A 73 -11.01 -0.62 24.77
CA MET A 73 -10.66 -0.78 23.37
C MET A 73 -9.63 0.24 22.90
N VAL A 74 -9.68 1.47 23.39
CA VAL A 74 -8.65 2.47 23.12
C VAL A 74 -7.31 2.03 23.69
N ASP A 75 -7.29 1.55 24.94
CA ASP A 75 -6.08 1.01 25.58
C ASP A 75 -5.51 -0.18 24.79
N LEU A 76 -6.39 -1.06 24.31
CA LEU A 76 -6.02 -2.19 23.47
C LEU A 76 -5.41 -1.73 22.14
N TRP A 77 -5.94 -0.67 21.52
CA TRP A 77 -5.35 -0.09 20.31
C TRP A 77 -3.91 0.36 20.55
N TRP A 78 -3.65 1.10 21.62
CA TRP A 78 -2.32 1.58 21.96
C TRP A 78 -1.35 0.43 22.25
N ALA A 79 -1.80 -0.61 22.95
CA ALA A 79 -1.00 -1.80 23.19
C ALA A 79 -0.63 -2.56 21.90
N GLU A 80 -1.57 -2.71 20.98
CA GLU A 80 -1.31 -3.33 19.68
C GLU A 80 -0.40 -2.46 18.81
N ALA A 81 -0.56 -1.14 18.83
CA ALA A 81 0.30 -0.20 18.11
C ALA A 81 1.76 -0.28 18.59
N GLU A 82 1.99 -0.34 19.91
CA GLU A 82 3.32 -0.54 20.46
C GLU A 82 3.90 -1.91 20.08
N ARG A 83 3.12 -2.95 20.26
CA ARG A 83 3.52 -4.33 19.95
C ARG A 83 3.95 -4.52 18.50
N HIS A 84 3.30 -3.83 17.58
CA HIS A 84 3.53 -3.94 16.15
C HIS A 84 4.44 -2.85 15.56
N GLY A 85 5.02 -1.98 16.39
CA GLY A 85 5.95 -0.94 15.96
C GLY A 85 5.30 0.15 15.12
N VAL A 86 4.04 0.45 15.38
CA VAL A 86 3.28 1.52 14.70
C VAL A 86 3.68 2.89 15.22
N LEU A 87 4.14 2.96 16.45
CA LEU A 87 4.54 4.20 17.11
C LEU A 87 5.98 4.62 16.74
N PRO A 88 6.29 5.93 16.63
CA PRO A 88 5.36 7.06 16.74
C PRO A 88 4.43 7.16 15.52
N LEU A 89 3.23 7.69 15.75
CA LEU A 89 2.28 7.97 14.67
C LEU A 89 2.81 9.08 13.74
N ASP A 90 2.42 9.01 12.47
CA ASP A 90 2.84 9.96 11.44
C ASP A 90 1.65 10.32 10.54
N ASP A 91 1.14 11.53 10.69
CA ASP A 91 0.01 12.06 9.93
C ASP A 91 0.39 12.75 8.62
N ARG A 92 1.68 12.79 8.29
CA ARG A 92 2.19 13.40 7.07
C ARG A 92 1.72 12.63 5.85
N THR A 93 0.74 13.11 5.13
CA THR A 93 0.18 12.45 3.94
C THR A 93 1.02 12.70 2.69
N VAL A 94 1.08 13.95 2.22
CA VAL A 94 1.74 14.30 0.95
C VAL A 94 3.25 14.11 1.03
N GLU A 95 3.83 14.39 2.18
CA GLU A 95 5.28 14.34 2.39
C GLU A 95 5.83 12.93 2.34
N LEU A 96 5.08 11.94 2.85
CA LEU A 96 5.46 10.53 2.79
C LEU A 96 5.53 9.98 1.35
N PHE A 97 4.79 10.60 0.43
CA PHE A 97 4.80 10.23 -0.98
C PHE A 97 5.82 10.98 -1.82
N ARG A 98 6.52 11.97 -1.25
CA ARG A 98 7.59 12.67 -1.97
C ARG A 98 8.85 11.80 -2.05
N ASP A 99 9.47 11.79 -3.22
CA ASP A 99 10.72 11.04 -3.45
C ASP A 99 11.84 11.40 -2.46
N ALA A 100 11.85 12.64 -1.95
CA ALA A 100 12.85 13.14 -1.01
C ALA A 100 12.74 12.52 0.40
N THR A 101 11.54 12.11 0.80
CA THR A 101 11.28 11.57 2.15
C THR A 101 11.27 10.04 2.20
N ARG A 102 11.23 9.37 1.05
CA ARG A 102 11.26 7.91 0.98
C ARG A 102 12.68 7.38 1.22
N PRO A 103 12.94 6.66 2.32
CA PRO A 103 14.21 5.97 2.49
C PRO A 103 14.40 4.96 1.36
N GLY A 104 15.47 5.12 0.59
CA GLY A 104 15.77 4.18 -0.49
C GLY A 104 14.79 4.21 -1.64
N SER A 105 14.29 5.42 -2.00
CA SER A 105 13.46 5.57 -3.21
C SER A 105 13.99 4.68 -4.31
N PRO A 106 13.17 3.79 -4.89
CA PRO A 106 13.61 2.93 -6.00
C PRO A 106 14.10 3.75 -7.18
N HIS A 107 13.78 5.03 -7.26
CA HIS A 107 14.27 5.93 -8.29
C HIS A 107 15.65 6.53 -7.99
N ALA A 108 16.21 6.39 -6.77
CA ALA A 108 17.49 6.94 -6.40
C ALA A 108 18.65 6.12 -6.92
N ASN A 109 18.50 4.86 -7.20
CA ASN A 109 19.61 4.06 -7.73
C ASN A 109 19.26 3.17 -8.87
N ARG A 110 19.85 2.68 -9.77
CA ARG A 110 19.64 2.33 -10.61
C ARG A 110 20.01 1.29 -11.50
N THR A 111 20.07 0.06 -11.06
CA THR A 111 20.05 -1.12 -11.90
C THR A 111 18.77 -1.88 -11.63
N TYR A 112 17.95 -1.98 -12.64
CA TYR A 112 16.77 -2.83 -12.62
C TYR A 112 17.07 -4.08 -13.42
N ARG A 113 16.72 -5.24 -12.89
CA ARG A 113 16.88 -6.52 -13.59
C ARG A 113 15.54 -7.21 -13.70
N TYR A 114 15.11 -7.41 -14.91
CA TYR A 114 13.89 -8.12 -15.22
C TYR A 114 14.20 -9.50 -15.77
N ARG A 115 13.46 -10.49 -15.32
CA ARG A 115 13.50 -11.84 -15.87
C ARG A 115 12.27 -12.05 -16.73
N THR A 116 12.48 -12.41 -17.97
CA THR A 116 11.39 -12.59 -18.93
C THR A 116 10.63 -13.91 -18.71
N PRO A 117 9.37 -14.00 -19.11
CA PRO A 117 8.57 -12.92 -19.71
C PRO A 117 8.00 -11.96 -18.64
N VAL A 118 7.98 -10.67 -18.95
CA VAL A 118 7.29 -9.63 -18.16
C VAL A 118 6.29 -8.94 -19.06
N SER A 119 5.00 -9.11 -18.82
CA SER A 119 3.95 -8.57 -19.67
C SER A 119 3.57 -7.13 -19.33
N HIS A 120 3.60 -6.77 -18.06
CA HIS A 120 3.26 -5.44 -17.60
C HIS A 120 3.88 -5.17 -16.22
N LEU A 121 4.44 -3.98 -16.04
CA LEU A 121 4.90 -3.46 -14.75
C LEU A 121 4.21 -2.13 -14.47
N PRO A 122 3.59 -1.95 -13.31
CA PRO A 122 3.10 -0.64 -12.89
C PRO A 122 4.23 0.39 -12.85
N SER A 123 3.93 1.65 -13.16
CA SER A 123 4.93 2.74 -13.20
C SER A 123 5.73 2.88 -11.90
N GLY A 124 5.12 2.64 -10.75
CA GLY A 124 5.81 2.65 -9.45
C GLY A 124 6.80 1.51 -9.22
N SER A 125 6.76 0.45 -10.03
CA SER A 125 7.65 -0.73 -9.95
C SER A 125 8.59 -0.84 -11.14
N SER A 126 8.45 0.02 -12.13
CA SER A 126 9.26 0.03 -13.34
C SER A 126 10.45 0.97 -13.23
N ALA A 127 11.45 0.77 -14.09
CA ALA A 127 12.56 1.72 -14.21
C ALA A 127 12.04 3.06 -14.72
N GLY A 128 12.12 4.09 -13.89
CA GLY A 128 11.82 5.46 -14.29
C GLY A 128 12.96 6.04 -15.13
N LEU A 129 12.82 6.05 -16.44
CA LEU A 129 13.86 6.51 -17.35
C LEU A 129 13.94 8.04 -17.48
N GLY A 130 12.84 8.75 -17.27
CA GLY A 130 12.74 10.22 -17.14
C GLY A 130 13.86 11.06 -17.74
N ASN A 131 14.12 12.21 -17.16
CA ASN A 131 15.17 13.16 -17.58
C ASN A 131 16.57 12.76 -17.12
N ARG A 132 17.01 11.55 -17.40
CA ARG A 132 18.35 11.10 -17.00
C ARG A 132 18.98 10.21 -18.06
N SER A 133 20.31 10.14 -18.07
CA SER A 133 21.02 9.17 -18.88
C SER A 133 20.74 7.75 -18.36
N PHE A 134 20.51 6.83 -19.28
CA PHE A 134 20.28 5.42 -18.97
C PHE A 134 20.97 4.51 -19.99
N ALA A 135 21.13 3.25 -19.64
CA ALA A 135 21.53 2.19 -20.53
C ALA A 135 20.56 1.02 -20.41
N ILE A 136 20.23 0.41 -21.53
CA ILE A 136 19.44 -0.81 -21.60
C ILE A 136 20.34 -1.93 -22.12
N GLU A 137 20.44 -3.00 -21.37
CA GLU A 137 21.16 -4.20 -21.75
C GLU A 137 20.20 -5.39 -21.79
N ALA A 138 20.08 -6.06 -22.92
CA ALA A 138 19.25 -7.23 -23.07
C ALA A 138 20.09 -8.40 -23.63
N ARG A 139 20.02 -9.56 -22.96
CA ARG A 139 20.57 -10.80 -23.49
C ARG A 139 19.46 -11.54 -24.21
N VAL A 140 19.60 -11.66 -25.52
CA VAL A 140 18.59 -12.29 -26.39
C VAL A 140 19.20 -13.47 -27.13
N GLN A 141 18.42 -14.52 -27.23
CA GLN A 141 18.67 -15.61 -28.13
C GLN A 141 17.53 -15.64 -29.16
N ARG A 142 17.85 -15.44 -30.41
CA ARG A 142 16.85 -15.43 -31.47
C ARG A 142 17.24 -16.34 -32.65
N THR A 143 16.23 -16.81 -33.34
CA THR A 143 16.41 -17.43 -34.66
C THR A 143 16.47 -16.36 -35.75
N ALA A 144 17.10 -16.66 -36.87
CA ALA A 144 17.12 -15.75 -38.02
C ALA A 144 15.70 -15.35 -38.46
N GLY A 145 15.49 -14.05 -38.68
CA GLY A 145 14.19 -13.51 -39.06
C GLY A 145 13.18 -13.35 -37.91
N ALA A 146 13.55 -13.71 -36.68
CA ALA A 146 12.68 -13.43 -35.54
C ALA A 146 12.65 -11.93 -35.21
N GLU A 147 11.47 -11.38 -35.04
CA GLU A 147 11.20 -9.98 -34.74
C GLU A 147 10.42 -9.83 -33.44
N GLY A 148 10.45 -8.66 -32.84
CA GLY A 148 9.66 -8.36 -31.65
C GLY A 148 10.27 -7.35 -30.72
N VAL A 149 9.49 -6.94 -29.73
CA VAL A 149 9.86 -5.96 -28.72
C VAL A 149 10.69 -6.62 -27.64
N LEU A 150 11.84 -6.03 -27.36
CA LEU A 150 12.71 -6.43 -26.25
C LEU A 150 12.36 -5.68 -24.95
N VAL A 151 12.14 -4.37 -25.07
CA VAL A 151 11.73 -3.50 -23.97
C VAL A 151 10.83 -2.41 -24.51
N ALA A 152 9.75 -2.12 -23.82
CA ALA A 152 8.94 -0.94 -24.05
C ALA A 152 8.54 -0.32 -22.72
N THR A 153 8.55 1.00 -22.66
CA THR A 153 8.08 1.76 -21.49
C THR A 153 7.44 3.05 -21.95
N GLY A 154 6.36 3.43 -21.30
CA GLY A 154 5.68 4.66 -21.64
C GLY A 154 4.19 4.63 -21.36
N SER A 155 3.51 5.61 -21.91
CA SER A 155 2.05 5.77 -21.87
C SER A 155 1.50 5.90 -23.30
N ALA A 156 0.22 6.20 -23.43
CA ALA A 156 -0.42 6.34 -24.73
C ALA A 156 0.21 7.39 -25.64
N ASN A 157 0.90 8.41 -25.09
CA ASN A 157 1.38 9.56 -25.85
C ASN A 157 2.90 9.77 -25.75
N VAL A 158 3.58 9.09 -24.87
CA VAL A 158 5.02 9.24 -24.64
C VAL A 158 5.61 7.90 -24.22
N GLY A 159 6.69 7.51 -24.85
CA GLY A 159 7.35 6.26 -24.50
C GLY A 159 8.67 6.09 -25.25
N LEU A 160 9.29 4.97 -25.02
CA LEU A 160 10.38 4.46 -25.82
C LEU A 160 10.24 2.95 -26.01
N SER A 161 10.77 2.47 -27.08
CA SER A 161 10.85 1.04 -27.33
C SER A 161 12.18 0.62 -27.94
N LEU A 162 12.64 -0.56 -27.55
CA LEU A 162 13.77 -1.25 -28.13
C LEU A 162 13.25 -2.56 -28.71
N PHE A 163 13.39 -2.75 -30.01
CA PHE A 163 12.82 -3.89 -30.71
C PHE A 163 13.71 -4.35 -31.87
N VAL A 164 13.44 -5.53 -32.36
CA VAL A 164 14.06 -6.07 -33.59
C VAL A 164 13.06 -6.07 -34.71
N GLN A 165 13.43 -5.45 -35.83
CA GLN A 165 12.66 -5.42 -37.08
C GLN A 165 13.62 -5.48 -38.27
N ASP A 166 13.30 -6.24 -39.30
CA ASP A 166 14.10 -6.42 -40.51
C ASP A 166 15.59 -6.76 -40.20
N ASP A 167 15.80 -7.65 -39.24
CA ASP A 167 17.13 -8.03 -38.71
C ASP A 167 17.93 -6.90 -38.06
N ARG A 168 17.31 -5.77 -37.79
CA ARG A 168 17.94 -4.59 -37.17
C ARG A 168 17.44 -4.39 -35.75
N LEU A 169 18.31 -3.90 -34.89
CA LEU A 169 17.92 -3.38 -33.60
C LEU A 169 17.48 -1.93 -33.77
N VAL A 170 16.27 -1.64 -33.41
CA VAL A 170 15.62 -0.32 -33.52
C VAL A 170 15.35 0.22 -32.13
N PHE A 171 15.64 1.50 -31.95
CA PHE A 171 15.28 2.28 -30.76
C PHE A 171 14.43 3.45 -31.20
N ASP A 172 13.22 3.56 -30.63
CA ASP A 172 12.22 4.59 -30.96
C ASP A 172 11.67 5.22 -29.66
#